data_900f29414c07f2a20b2ffd2ca81377f5
#
_entry.id   900f29414c07f2a20b2ffd2ca81377f5
#
_cell.length_a   1.000
_cell.length_b   1.000
_cell.length_c   1.000
_cell.angle_alpha   90.00
_cell.angle_beta   90.00
_cell.angle_gamma   90.00
#
_symmetry.space_group_name_H-M   'P 1'
#
loop_
_entity.id
_entity.type
_entity.pdbx_description
1 polymer ?
#
loop_
_entity_poly.entity_id
_entity_poly.type
_entity_poly.pdbx_seq_one_letter_code
_entity_poly.pdbx_strand_id
1 'polypeptide(L)'
;MSIIGIEEIFLAVKNMEKSIEFYNGILGIPIDKQDSERTYLQTERGHIVLQIINHTGRHNGGGPLHFAFTVTEDSFDEISEKFIGGMYFTRGPYGEKGKGRALFIIDPDGNETEINTRYLYGKPSRGL
;
A
#
# COMPACT_ATOMS: atom_id res chain seq x y z
N MET A 1 -11.47 -25.43 -11.33
CA MET A 1 -11.63 -24.48 -10.23
C MET A 1 -10.49 -23.48 -10.27
N SER A 2 -10.76 -22.20 -10.07
CA SER A 2 -9.71 -21.19 -10.07
C SER A 2 -9.96 -20.17 -8.97
N ILE A 3 -8.87 -19.60 -8.45
CA ILE A 3 -8.92 -18.44 -7.55
C ILE A 3 -8.94 -17.21 -8.44
N ILE A 4 -9.88 -16.31 -8.22
CA ILE A 4 -10.08 -15.13 -9.07
C ILE A 4 -9.15 -13.98 -8.67
N GLY A 5 -8.84 -13.88 -7.39
CA GLY A 5 -7.96 -12.81 -6.92
C GLY A 5 -7.93 -12.71 -5.41
N ILE A 6 -7.33 -11.63 -4.92
CA ILE A 6 -7.29 -11.30 -3.50
C ILE A 6 -8.30 -10.19 -3.25
N GLU A 7 -9.24 -10.42 -2.33
CA GLU A 7 -10.30 -9.46 -2.03
C GLU A 7 -9.86 -8.43 -1.00
N GLU A 8 -9.13 -8.87 0.01
CA GLU A 8 -8.69 -7.94 1.06
C GLU A 8 -7.40 -8.38 1.73
N ILE A 9 -6.68 -7.40 2.24
CA ILE A 9 -5.48 -7.60 3.04
C ILE A 9 -5.69 -6.86 4.35
N PHE A 10 -5.47 -7.54 5.48
CA PHE A 10 -5.50 -6.92 6.79
C PHE A 10 -4.10 -6.54 7.22
N LEU A 11 -3.95 -5.29 7.64
CA LEU A 11 -2.70 -4.77 8.20
C LEU A 11 -2.92 -4.44 9.67
N ALA A 12 -2.09 -5.01 10.53
CA ALA A 12 -2.09 -4.68 11.94
C ALA A 12 -1.42 -3.33 12.14
N VAL A 13 -2.11 -2.39 12.77
CA VAL A 13 -1.60 -1.03 12.94
C VAL A 13 -1.52 -0.66 14.43
N LYS A 14 -0.45 0.02 14.80
CA LYS A 14 -0.24 0.51 16.16
C LYS A 14 -0.92 1.86 16.37
N ASN A 15 -0.95 2.69 15.35
CA ASN A 15 -1.53 4.02 15.40
C ASN A 15 -2.41 4.23 14.17
N MET A 16 -3.71 4.15 14.38
CA MET A 16 -4.69 4.24 13.29
C MET A 16 -4.60 5.58 12.55
N GLU A 17 -4.44 6.69 13.29
CA GLU A 17 -4.37 8.01 12.65
C GLU A 17 -3.20 8.15 11.70
N LYS A 18 -2.02 7.65 12.10
CA LYS A 18 -0.84 7.69 11.24
C LYS A 18 -1.01 6.82 10.01
N SER A 19 -1.62 5.65 10.17
CA SER A 19 -1.85 4.73 9.06
C SER A 19 -2.88 5.27 8.09
N ILE A 20 -3.94 5.91 8.60
CA ILE A 20 -4.91 6.59 7.74
C ILE A 20 -4.25 7.75 7.00
N GLU A 21 -3.41 8.54 7.65
CA GLU A 21 -2.68 9.60 6.98
C GLU A 21 -1.83 9.05 5.83
N PHE A 22 -1.16 7.92 6.05
CA PHE A 22 -0.33 7.28 5.04
C PHE A 22 -1.17 6.76 3.86
N TYR A 23 -2.13 5.88 4.13
CA TYR A 23 -2.87 5.20 3.06
C TYR A 23 -3.96 6.07 2.41
N ASN A 24 -4.69 6.83 3.22
CA ASN A 24 -5.73 7.71 2.72
C ASN A 24 -5.19 9.11 2.40
N GLY A 25 -4.44 9.70 3.33
CA GLY A 25 -3.96 11.07 3.17
C GLY A 25 -2.93 11.22 2.06
N ILE A 26 -1.88 10.41 2.07
CA ILE A 26 -0.78 10.54 1.10
C ILE A 26 -1.05 9.72 -0.16
N LEU A 27 -1.38 8.43 0.00
CA LEU A 27 -1.66 7.56 -1.14
C LEU A 27 -3.02 7.79 -1.78
N GLY A 28 -3.94 8.44 -1.07
CA GLY A 28 -5.23 8.80 -1.64
C GLY A 28 -6.22 7.66 -1.79
N ILE A 29 -6.03 6.55 -1.07
CA ILE A 29 -6.98 5.43 -1.11
C ILE A 29 -8.23 5.83 -0.34
N PRO A 30 -9.42 5.83 -0.96
CA PRO A 30 -10.65 6.25 -0.29
C PRO A 30 -11.02 5.36 0.89
N ILE A 31 -11.54 5.98 1.95
CA ILE A 31 -12.12 5.24 3.07
C ILE A 31 -13.53 4.82 2.69
N ASP A 32 -13.79 3.51 2.76
CA ASP A 32 -15.12 2.95 2.52
C ASP A 32 -15.99 2.99 3.79
N LYS A 33 -15.43 2.51 4.89
CA LYS A 33 -16.11 2.54 6.18
C LYS A 33 -15.11 2.44 7.32
N GLN A 34 -15.54 2.86 8.50
CA GLN A 34 -14.75 2.82 9.72
C GLN A 34 -15.61 2.42 10.91
N ASP A 35 -14.98 1.74 11.85
CA ASP A 35 -15.51 1.56 13.19
C ASP A 35 -14.39 1.83 14.22
N SER A 36 -14.60 1.50 15.49
CA SER A 36 -13.63 1.79 16.54
C SER A 36 -12.32 1.01 16.42
N GLU A 37 -12.30 -0.07 15.64
CA GLU A 37 -11.14 -0.96 15.54
C GLU A 37 -10.55 -1.01 14.14
N ARG A 38 -11.33 -0.72 13.11
CA ARG A 38 -10.94 -0.93 11.71
C ARG A 38 -11.26 0.24 10.82
N THR A 39 -10.41 0.42 9.82
CA THR A 39 -10.65 1.32 8.70
C THR A 39 -10.53 0.52 7.42
N TYR A 40 -11.56 0.53 6.61
CA TYR A 40 -11.61 -0.17 5.33
C TYR A 40 -11.33 0.83 4.23
N LEU A 41 -10.26 0.56 3.49
CA LEU A 41 -9.83 1.40 2.38
C LEU A 41 -10.15 0.67 1.07
N GLN A 42 -10.81 1.35 0.15
CA GLN A 42 -11.26 0.76 -1.10
C GLN A 42 -10.32 1.09 -2.25
N THR A 43 -9.65 0.08 -2.78
CA THR A 43 -8.99 0.20 -4.08
C THR A 43 -10.00 -0.13 -5.18
N GLU A 44 -9.61 -0.04 -6.44
CA GLU A 44 -10.53 -0.42 -7.52
C GLU A 44 -10.97 -1.88 -7.45
N ARG A 45 -10.13 -2.75 -6.88
CA ARG A 45 -10.37 -4.19 -6.91
C ARG A 45 -10.23 -4.91 -5.59
N GLY A 46 -10.42 -4.24 -4.50
CA GLY A 46 -10.33 -4.88 -3.21
C GLY A 46 -10.06 -3.88 -2.10
N HIS A 47 -9.94 -4.41 -0.91
CA HIS A 47 -9.78 -3.59 0.30
C HIS A 47 -8.43 -3.78 0.95
N ILE A 48 -7.92 -2.70 1.50
CA ILE A 48 -6.91 -2.73 2.54
C ILE A 48 -7.65 -2.44 3.84
N VAL A 49 -7.54 -3.32 4.81
CA VAL A 49 -8.20 -3.16 6.10
C VAL A 49 -7.14 -2.87 7.15
N LEU A 50 -7.20 -1.67 7.72
CA LEU A 50 -6.34 -1.30 8.83
C LEU A 50 -7.03 -1.73 10.12
N GLN A 51 -6.39 -2.59 10.89
CA GLN A 51 -6.92 -3.15 12.12
C GLN A 51 -6.04 -2.75 13.28
N ILE A 52 -6.59 -2.07 14.29
CA ILE A 52 -5.84 -1.77 15.51
C ILE A 52 -5.41 -3.07 16.18
N ILE A 53 -4.15 -3.12 16.59
CA ILE A 53 -3.64 -4.25 17.37
C ILE A 53 -4.39 -4.29 18.68
N ASN A 54 -4.97 -5.45 18.99
CA ASN A 54 -5.70 -5.67 20.23
C ASN A 54 -5.37 -7.02 20.84
N HIS A 55 -5.88 -7.27 22.04
CA HIS A 55 -5.55 -8.48 22.79
C HIS A 55 -6.36 -9.72 22.39
N THR A 56 -7.25 -9.62 21.43
CA THR A 56 -8.05 -10.77 20.99
C THR A 56 -7.26 -11.76 20.13
N GLY A 57 -6.09 -11.35 19.65
CA GLY A 57 -5.21 -12.17 18.84
C GLY A 57 -5.58 -12.26 17.38
N ARG A 58 -6.68 -11.66 16.96
CA ARG A 58 -7.07 -11.66 15.55
C ARG A 58 -6.44 -10.48 14.81
N HIS A 59 -5.88 -10.77 13.66
CA HIS A 59 -5.31 -9.75 12.77
C HIS A 59 -4.27 -8.85 13.44
N ASN A 60 -3.54 -9.39 14.41
CA ASN A 60 -2.47 -8.66 15.08
C ASN A 60 -1.14 -8.70 14.30
N GLY A 61 -1.17 -9.38 13.15
CA GLY A 61 -0.01 -9.47 12.29
C GLY A 61 0.99 -10.52 12.74
N GLY A 62 1.88 -10.87 11.86
CA GLY A 62 3.00 -11.76 12.13
C GLY A 62 4.33 -11.10 11.82
N GLY A 63 4.36 -9.79 11.75
CA GLY A 63 5.50 -9.00 11.37
C GLY A 63 5.25 -8.20 10.09
N PRO A 64 6.23 -7.41 9.65
CA PRO A 64 6.07 -6.57 8.46
C PRO A 64 5.83 -7.39 7.20
N LEU A 65 5.03 -6.82 6.31
CA LEU A 65 4.72 -7.38 5.00
C LEU A 65 5.43 -6.57 3.91
N HIS A 66 5.53 -7.18 2.74
CA HIS A 66 5.88 -6.48 1.50
C HIS A 66 4.73 -6.70 0.53
N PHE A 67 4.19 -5.63 -0.02
CA PHE A 67 3.16 -5.72 -1.04
C PHE A 67 3.24 -4.53 -1.98
N ALA A 68 2.57 -4.62 -3.13
CA ALA A 68 2.70 -3.63 -4.18
C ALA A 68 1.34 -3.14 -4.65
N PHE A 69 1.27 -1.85 -4.96
CA PHE A 69 0.15 -1.25 -5.66
C PHE A 69 0.53 -0.99 -7.12
N THR A 70 -0.38 -1.30 -8.02
CA THR A 70 -0.28 -0.89 -9.41
C THR A 70 -0.94 0.47 -9.57
N VAL A 71 -0.25 1.39 -10.19
CA VAL A 71 -0.77 2.74 -10.44
C VAL A 71 -0.57 3.13 -11.90
N THR A 72 -1.30 4.14 -12.35
CA THR A 72 -1.07 4.73 -13.66
C THR A 72 0.25 5.51 -13.65
N GLU A 73 0.77 5.84 -14.82
CA GLU A 73 1.99 6.65 -14.92
C GLU A 73 1.82 8.03 -14.26
N ASP A 74 0.67 8.67 -14.48
CA ASP A 74 0.40 9.97 -13.86
C ASP A 74 0.35 9.87 -12.35
N SER A 75 -0.30 8.83 -11.80
CA SER A 75 -0.33 8.61 -10.36
C SER A 75 1.05 8.31 -9.80
N PHE A 76 1.88 7.59 -10.56
CA PHE A 76 3.25 7.32 -10.15
C PHE A 76 4.04 8.61 -9.94
N ASP A 77 3.95 9.54 -10.89
CA ASP A 77 4.63 10.84 -10.78
C ASP A 77 4.14 11.62 -9.56
N GLU A 78 2.83 11.67 -9.37
CA GLU A 78 2.20 12.38 -8.27
C GLU A 78 2.60 11.80 -6.90
N ILE A 79 2.58 10.49 -6.77
CA ILE A 79 2.97 9.80 -5.54
C ILE A 79 4.47 9.98 -5.28
N SER A 80 5.29 9.84 -6.31
CA SER A 80 6.74 10.01 -6.18
C SER A 80 7.10 11.38 -5.61
N GLU A 81 6.46 12.43 -6.08
CA GLU A 81 6.70 13.78 -5.57
C GLU A 81 6.38 13.91 -4.08
N LYS A 82 5.37 13.20 -3.61
CA LYS A 82 4.97 13.25 -2.20
C LYS A 82 5.93 12.50 -1.27
N PHE A 83 6.59 11.47 -1.77
CA PHE A 83 7.42 10.59 -0.93
C PHE A 83 8.91 10.84 -1.02
N ILE A 84 9.45 11.18 -2.19
CA ILE A 84 10.90 11.34 -2.37
C ILE A 84 11.44 12.39 -1.39
N GLY A 85 12.45 11.98 -0.63
CA GLY A 85 13.07 12.85 0.37
C GLY A 85 12.31 12.91 1.69
N GLY A 86 11.18 12.25 1.84
CA GLY A 86 10.40 12.22 3.07
C GLY A 86 10.72 11.04 3.97
N MET A 87 10.06 11.00 5.13
CA MET A 87 10.35 10.01 6.16
C MET A 87 9.93 8.58 5.79
N TYR A 88 9.02 8.42 4.85
CA TYR A 88 8.55 7.10 4.43
C TYR A 88 9.25 6.59 3.18
N PHE A 89 10.12 7.39 2.58
CA PHE A 89 10.85 7.02 1.39
C PHE A 89 11.93 5.98 1.70
N THR A 90 12.01 4.91 0.90
CA THR A 90 13.04 3.89 1.05
C THR A 90 14.05 3.93 -0.09
N ARG A 91 13.59 3.75 -1.32
CA ARG A 91 14.48 3.68 -2.48
C ARG A 91 13.72 3.84 -3.79
N GLY A 92 14.45 4.18 -4.84
CA GLY A 92 13.92 4.41 -6.17
C GLY A 92 13.80 5.90 -6.49
N PRO A 93 13.10 6.29 -7.55
CA PRO A 93 12.41 5.38 -8.48
C PRO A 93 13.37 4.63 -9.40
N TYR A 94 12.94 3.45 -9.83
CA TYR A 94 13.66 2.62 -10.80
C TYR A 94 12.85 2.53 -12.08
N GLY A 95 13.53 2.28 -13.19
CA GLY A 95 12.88 2.08 -14.48
C GLY A 95 12.56 3.40 -15.20
N GLU A 96 11.85 3.27 -16.31
CA GLU A 96 11.52 4.40 -17.18
C GLU A 96 10.03 4.51 -17.43
N LYS A 97 9.54 5.75 -17.58
CA LYS A 97 8.16 6.00 -17.98
C LYS A 97 7.83 5.26 -19.27
N GLY A 98 6.71 4.57 -19.29
CA GLY A 98 6.27 3.78 -20.45
C GLY A 98 6.87 2.38 -20.51
N LYS A 99 7.78 2.04 -19.60
CA LYS A 99 8.46 0.73 -19.59
C LYS A 99 8.35 0.01 -18.26
N GLY A 100 7.72 0.61 -17.30
CA GLY A 100 7.60 0.07 -15.96
C GLY A 100 8.56 0.73 -14.99
N ARG A 101 7.99 1.37 -13.96
CA ARG A 101 8.74 2.05 -12.91
C ARG A 101 8.35 1.47 -11.55
N ALA A 102 9.22 1.61 -10.57
CA ALA A 102 8.94 1.19 -9.21
C ALA A 102 9.52 2.16 -8.19
N LEU A 103 8.77 2.40 -7.13
CA LEU A 103 9.18 3.19 -5.98
C LEU A 103 8.88 2.39 -4.72
N PHE A 104 9.78 2.44 -3.74
CA PHE A 104 9.63 1.70 -2.50
C PHE A 104 9.50 2.68 -1.34
N ILE A 105 8.46 2.46 -0.54
CA ILE A 105 8.16 3.25 0.64
C ILE A 105 7.87 2.31 1.81
N ILE A 106 7.92 2.82 3.02
CA ILE A 106 7.64 2.05 4.21
C ILE A 106 6.49 2.71 4.96
N ASP A 107 5.50 1.93 5.38
CA ASP A 107 4.38 2.49 6.12
C ASP A 107 4.73 2.69 7.61
N PRO A 108 3.85 3.32 8.40
CA PRO A 108 4.13 3.57 9.81
C PRO A 108 4.40 2.32 10.66
N ASP A 109 3.97 1.14 10.23
CA ASP A 109 4.17 -0.12 10.95
C ASP A 109 5.32 -0.96 10.39
N GLY A 110 6.08 -0.42 9.44
CA GLY A 110 7.23 -1.11 8.88
C GLY A 110 6.92 -2.01 7.69
N ASN A 111 5.71 -1.95 7.13
CA ASN A 111 5.40 -2.70 5.92
C ASN A 111 6.05 -2.02 4.72
N GLU A 112 6.83 -2.76 3.94
CA GLU A 112 7.39 -2.23 2.70
C GLU A 112 6.29 -2.22 1.64
N THR A 113 6.03 -1.05 1.10
CA THR A 113 5.01 -0.86 0.08
C THR A 113 5.68 -0.44 -1.21
N GLU A 114 5.45 -1.21 -2.24
CA GLU A 114 5.95 -0.88 -3.56
C GLU A 114 4.85 -0.20 -4.36
N ILE A 115 5.20 0.89 -5.03
CA ILE A 115 4.31 1.56 -5.98
C ILE A 115 4.91 1.32 -7.35
N ASN A 116 4.15 0.77 -8.29
CA ASN A 116 4.74 0.47 -9.58
C ASN A 116 3.76 0.60 -10.75
N THR A 117 4.34 0.75 -11.94
CA THR A 117 3.60 0.74 -13.20
C THR A 117 3.95 -0.48 -14.05
N ARG A 118 4.77 -1.40 -13.52
CA ARG A 118 5.27 -2.54 -14.30
C ARG A 118 4.17 -3.43 -14.82
N TYR A 119 3.14 -3.62 -14.02
CA TYR A 119 2.02 -4.47 -14.40
C TYR A 119 1.28 -3.94 -15.64
N LEU A 120 1.30 -2.63 -15.86
CA LEU A 120 0.66 -2.02 -17.05
C LEU A 120 1.32 -2.48 -18.34
N TYR A 121 2.57 -2.94 -18.27
CA TYR A 121 3.36 -3.36 -19.44
C TYR A 121 3.62 -4.86 -19.45
N GLY A 122 2.80 -5.63 -18.72
CA GLY A 122 2.93 -7.08 -18.65
C GLY A 122 4.17 -7.56 -17.91
N LYS A 123 4.73 -6.72 -17.04
CA LYS A 123 5.93 -7.05 -16.25
C LYS A 123 5.57 -7.01 -14.77
N PRO A 124 5.17 -8.14 -14.18
CA PRO A 124 4.85 -8.16 -12.77
C PRO A 124 6.05 -7.69 -11.93
N SER A 125 5.73 -7.07 -10.80
CA SER A 125 6.76 -6.63 -9.87
C SER A 125 7.61 -7.80 -9.42
N ARG A 126 8.90 -7.57 -9.25
CA ARG A 126 9.83 -8.59 -8.79
C ARG A 126 10.53 -8.23 -7.49
N GLY A 127 10.04 -7.24 -6.79
CA GLY A 127 10.62 -6.89 -5.50
C GLY A 127 12.10 -6.52 -5.61
N LEU A 128 12.41 -5.60 -6.42
CA LEU A 128 13.78 -5.11 -6.61
C LEU A 128 14.41 -4.61 -5.31
#